data_34a6d18d7c731d6096802f825c783231
#
_entry.id   34a6d18d7c731d6096802f825c783231
#
_cell.length_a   1.000
_cell.length_b   1.000
_cell.length_c   1.000
_cell.angle_alpha   90.00
_cell.angle_beta   90.00
_cell.angle_gamma   90.00
#
_symmetry.space_group_name_H-M   'P 1'
#
loop_
_entity.id
_entity.type
_entity.pdbx_description
1 polymer ?
#
loop_
_entity_poly.entity_id
_entity_poly.type
_entity_poly.pdbx_seq_one_letter_code
_entity_poly.pdbx_strand_id
1 'polypeptide(L)'
;MKEVDYDFVFFNGDCIDDPRDRAQASYILKQFTEGVKADQVPVFFMRGNHEIRNAYSIGLRNHFDYVGDKTYGAFNWGDTRIVMLDCGEDKPDDTPVYYDLNDFSQLRKDQVVFLKQEMASKAFKKAKKRILIHHIPLYGYEGNLCNDLWRPVLEKAPFDICLNAHLHKYAYYPKGSQKCSYPVIIGGGNSLKDATVIILEKKKNELKIKVLNAQGETLLDI
;
A
#
# COMPACT_ATOMS: atom_id res chain seq x y z
N MET A 1 -7.01 12.49 -13.87
CA MET A 1 -8.03 11.53 -13.39
C MET A 1 -9.48 11.85 -13.79
N LYS A 2 -9.77 13.03 -14.32
CA LYS A 2 -11.17 13.40 -14.71
C LYS A 2 -11.79 12.55 -15.82
N GLU A 3 -10.99 11.79 -16.55
CA GLU A 3 -11.41 10.99 -17.73
C GLU A 3 -11.32 9.47 -17.52
N VAL A 4 -10.92 9.00 -16.34
CA VAL A 4 -10.87 7.57 -16.02
C VAL A 4 -12.09 7.23 -15.17
N ASP A 5 -12.89 6.28 -15.64
CA ASP A 5 -13.94 5.65 -14.85
C ASP A 5 -13.32 4.58 -13.98
N TYR A 6 -13.59 4.60 -12.67
CA TYR A 6 -12.98 3.67 -11.70
C TYR A 6 -13.97 3.27 -10.62
N ASP A 7 -13.88 2.02 -10.19
CA ASP A 7 -14.75 1.44 -9.15
C ASP A 7 -14.35 1.87 -7.75
N PHE A 8 -13.07 2.14 -7.50
CA PHE A 8 -12.52 2.62 -6.22
C PHE A 8 -11.15 3.24 -6.40
N VAL A 9 -10.69 3.95 -5.37
CA VAL A 9 -9.33 4.49 -5.27
C VAL A 9 -8.62 3.91 -4.05
N PHE A 10 -7.32 3.71 -4.15
CA PHE A 10 -6.48 3.26 -3.06
C PHE A 10 -5.32 4.24 -2.83
N PHE A 11 -5.24 4.83 -1.65
CA PHE A 11 -4.10 5.63 -1.22
C PHE A 11 -3.10 4.75 -0.48
N ASN A 12 -1.89 4.65 -1.02
CA ASN A 12 -0.84 3.75 -0.52
C ASN A 12 0.14 4.45 0.41
N GLY A 13 -0.36 5.14 1.42
CA GLY A 13 0.42 5.74 2.50
C GLY A 13 1.11 7.06 2.16
N ASP A 14 1.66 7.69 3.20
CA ASP A 14 2.33 8.99 3.16
C ASP A 14 1.48 10.11 2.57
N CYS A 15 0.18 10.05 2.81
CA CYS A 15 -0.75 11.12 2.47
C CYS A 15 -0.68 12.29 3.46
N ILE A 16 -0.27 12.02 4.69
CA ILE A 16 -0.09 13.02 5.76
C ILE A 16 1.35 12.91 6.24
N ASP A 17 2.16 13.91 5.91
CA ASP A 17 3.59 13.89 6.20
C ASP A 17 3.87 13.89 7.72
N ASP A 18 3.08 14.62 8.49
CA ASP A 18 3.32 14.84 9.91
C ASP A 18 1.98 15.15 10.65
N PRO A 19 1.20 14.14 11.05
CA PRO A 19 -0.12 14.33 11.63
C PRO A 19 -0.03 14.94 13.05
N ARG A 20 -0.27 16.25 13.16
CA ARG A 20 -0.15 17.01 14.41
C ARG A 20 -1.41 17.02 15.24
N ASP A 21 -2.55 17.20 14.60
CA ASP A 21 -3.85 17.27 15.23
C ASP A 21 -4.98 16.82 14.28
N ARG A 22 -6.18 16.68 14.84
CA ARG A 22 -7.36 16.24 14.10
C ARG A 22 -7.74 17.20 12.96
N ALA A 23 -7.62 18.51 13.19
CA ALA A 23 -8.05 19.50 12.21
C ALA A 23 -7.16 19.46 10.96
N GLN A 24 -5.84 19.41 11.15
CA GLN A 24 -4.88 19.23 10.06
C GLN A 24 -5.12 17.93 9.30
N ALA A 25 -5.25 16.80 10.01
CA ALA A 25 -5.49 15.52 9.39
C ALA A 25 -6.78 15.51 8.58
N SER A 26 -7.88 16.02 9.17
CA SER A 26 -9.17 16.15 8.47
C SER A 26 -9.07 17.03 7.23
N TYR A 27 -8.37 18.15 7.31
CA TYR A 27 -8.18 19.06 6.17
C TYR A 27 -7.44 18.38 5.03
N ILE A 28 -6.32 17.70 5.32
CA ILE A 28 -5.51 17.02 4.30
C ILE A 28 -6.31 15.88 3.66
N LEU A 29 -6.93 15.01 4.46
CA LEU A 29 -7.74 13.90 3.96
C LEU A 29 -8.91 14.39 3.10
N LYS A 30 -9.53 15.51 3.46
CA LYS A 30 -10.57 16.13 2.65
C LYS A 30 -10.07 16.51 1.25
N GLN A 31 -8.87 17.10 1.14
CA GLN A 31 -8.28 17.43 -0.17
C GLN A 31 -8.09 16.18 -1.05
N PHE A 32 -7.60 15.09 -0.46
CA PHE A 32 -7.45 13.83 -1.20
C PHE A 32 -8.79 13.25 -1.63
N THR A 33 -9.76 13.19 -0.72
CA THR A 33 -11.08 12.59 -0.99
C THR A 33 -11.89 13.39 -2.00
N GLU A 34 -11.84 14.72 -1.94
CA GLU A 34 -12.48 15.60 -2.95
C GLU A 34 -11.82 15.42 -4.34
N GLY A 35 -10.50 15.26 -4.39
CA GLY A 35 -9.75 15.05 -5.62
C GLY A 35 -10.12 13.77 -6.38
N VAL A 36 -10.62 12.77 -5.66
CA VAL A 36 -10.98 11.45 -6.21
C VAL A 36 -12.48 11.14 -6.11
N LYS A 37 -13.33 12.14 -5.89
CA LYS A 37 -14.80 11.97 -5.82
C LYS A 37 -15.23 10.88 -4.83
N ALA A 38 -14.70 10.92 -3.63
CA ALA A 38 -15.00 9.94 -2.57
C ALA A 38 -16.48 9.92 -2.13
N ASP A 39 -17.26 10.91 -2.53
CA ASP A 39 -18.72 10.94 -2.40
C ASP A 39 -19.47 10.02 -3.40
N GLN A 40 -18.76 9.53 -4.43
CA GLN A 40 -19.32 8.68 -5.49
C GLN A 40 -18.69 7.29 -5.54
N VAL A 41 -17.43 7.16 -5.14
CA VAL A 41 -16.68 5.90 -5.19
C VAL A 41 -15.99 5.59 -3.86
N PRO A 42 -15.88 4.33 -3.46
CA PRO A 42 -15.11 3.95 -2.28
C PRO A 42 -13.65 4.36 -2.38
N VAL A 43 -13.11 4.80 -1.24
CA VAL A 43 -11.70 5.13 -1.10
C VAL A 43 -11.11 4.28 0.00
N PHE A 44 -10.05 3.55 -0.32
CA PHE A 44 -9.26 2.79 0.63
C PHE A 44 -7.99 3.54 0.97
N PHE A 45 -7.59 3.44 2.21
CA PHE A 45 -6.38 4.06 2.72
C PHE A 45 -5.53 3.03 3.44
N MET A 46 -4.24 3.08 3.18
CA MET A 46 -3.24 2.38 3.97
C MET A 46 -2.24 3.42 4.47
N ARG A 47 -1.83 3.31 5.73
CA ARG A 47 -0.83 4.22 6.27
C ARG A 47 0.56 3.90 5.73
N GLY A 48 1.36 4.94 5.50
CA GLY A 48 2.80 4.85 5.33
C GLY A 48 3.53 5.10 6.65
N ASN A 49 4.83 5.28 6.57
CA ASN A 49 5.66 5.56 7.74
C ASN A 49 5.54 7.02 8.22
N HIS A 50 5.02 7.93 7.43
CA HIS A 50 4.75 9.30 7.87
C HIS A 50 3.49 9.41 8.75
N GLU A 51 2.47 8.62 8.51
CA GLU A 51 1.24 8.63 9.31
C GLU A 51 1.42 8.14 10.74
N ILE A 52 2.54 7.49 11.07
CA ILE A 52 2.81 7.03 12.45
C ILE A 52 3.52 8.09 13.30
N ARG A 53 3.88 9.20 12.71
CA ARG A 53 4.65 10.26 13.36
C ARG A 53 3.75 11.25 14.09
N ASN A 54 4.33 11.99 15.03
CA ASN A 54 3.73 13.11 15.78
C ASN A 54 2.47 12.76 16.59
N ALA A 55 1.93 13.79 17.28
CA ALA A 55 0.96 13.68 18.35
C ALA A 55 -0.39 13.06 17.93
N TYR A 56 -0.79 13.21 16.67
CA TYR A 56 -2.07 12.69 16.19
C TYR A 56 -1.98 11.36 15.44
N SER A 57 -0.83 10.73 15.40
CA SER A 57 -0.61 9.45 14.70
C SER A 57 -1.61 8.35 15.14
N ILE A 58 -1.83 8.20 16.45
CA ILE A 58 -2.82 7.27 16.98
C ILE A 58 -4.25 7.73 16.67
N GLY A 59 -4.51 9.03 16.67
CA GLY A 59 -5.81 9.62 16.39
C GLY A 59 -6.26 9.44 14.94
N LEU A 60 -5.34 9.21 13.99
CA LEU A 60 -5.66 8.99 12.59
C LEU A 60 -6.60 7.80 12.38
N ARG A 61 -6.51 6.76 13.21
CA ARG A 61 -7.42 5.60 13.16
C ARG A 61 -8.91 5.99 13.26
N ASN A 62 -9.23 7.14 13.83
CA ASN A 62 -10.62 7.60 13.95
C ASN A 62 -11.18 8.17 12.63
N HIS A 63 -10.35 8.32 11.60
CA HIS A 63 -10.76 8.74 10.27
C HIS A 63 -11.01 7.55 9.31
N PHE A 64 -10.59 6.34 9.71
CA PHE A 64 -10.63 5.16 8.87
C PHE A 64 -11.33 4.01 9.60
N ASP A 65 -12.07 3.21 8.84
CA ASP A 65 -12.74 2.02 9.34
C ASP A 65 -11.83 0.80 9.16
N TYR A 66 -10.92 0.62 10.10
CA TYR A 66 -10.00 -0.51 10.10
C TYR A 66 -10.68 -1.78 10.60
N VAL A 67 -10.67 -2.84 9.79
CA VAL A 67 -11.24 -4.13 10.16
C VAL A 67 -10.51 -4.75 11.35
N GLY A 68 -11.24 -4.88 12.48
CA GLY A 68 -10.70 -5.44 13.72
C GLY A 68 -9.55 -4.63 14.32
N ASP A 69 -9.59 -3.31 14.14
CA ASP A 69 -8.58 -2.36 14.64
C ASP A 69 -7.16 -2.60 14.12
N LYS A 70 -7.01 -3.32 13.01
CA LYS A 70 -5.71 -3.63 12.41
C LYS A 70 -5.44 -2.76 11.19
N THR A 71 -4.22 -2.25 11.09
CA THR A 71 -3.75 -1.47 9.94
C THR A 71 -3.34 -2.34 8.74
N TYR A 72 -3.48 -3.65 8.86
CA TYR A 72 -3.26 -4.64 7.81
C TYR A 72 -4.47 -5.58 7.72
N GLY A 73 -4.67 -6.19 6.56
CA GLY A 73 -5.80 -7.07 6.36
C GLY A 73 -5.98 -7.51 4.92
N ALA A 74 -7.13 -8.08 4.62
CA ALA A 74 -7.47 -8.45 3.25
C ALA A 74 -8.98 -8.38 3.02
N PHE A 75 -9.37 -7.97 1.81
CA PHE A 75 -10.77 -7.91 1.40
C PHE A 75 -10.93 -8.36 -0.04
N ASN A 76 -12.18 -8.63 -0.45
CA ASN A 76 -12.51 -8.93 -1.83
C ASN A 76 -13.15 -7.72 -2.51
N TRP A 77 -12.72 -7.46 -3.74
CA TRP A 77 -13.46 -6.64 -4.68
C TRP A 77 -13.89 -7.52 -5.85
N GLY A 78 -15.14 -7.88 -5.85
CA GLY A 78 -15.63 -8.96 -6.73
C GLY A 78 -14.86 -10.26 -6.50
N ASP A 79 -14.22 -10.80 -7.52
CA ASP A 79 -13.41 -12.01 -7.47
C ASP A 79 -11.88 -11.74 -7.37
N THR A 80 -11.52 -10.50 -7.08
CA THR A 80 -10.14 -10.08 -6.78
C THR A 80 -9.93 -10.01 -5.27
N ARG A 81 -8.84 -10.63 -4.78
CA ARG A 81 -8.40 -10.54 -3.40
C ARG A 81 -7.33 -9.48 -3.27
N ILE A 82 -7.54 -8.50 -2.40
CA ILE A 82 -6.58 -7.46 -2.07
C ILE A 82 -6.06 -7.73 -0.67
N VAL A 83 -4.74 -7.83 -0.54
CA VAL A 83 -4.04 -8.06 0.72
C VAL A 83 -3.17 -6.85 1.01
N MET A 84 -3.34 -6.28 2.20
CA MET A 84 -2.64 -5.08 2.66
C MET A 84 -1.74 -5.42 3.83
N LEU A 85 -0.49 -4.93 3.79
CA LEU A 85 0.49 -5.11 4.87
C LEU A 85 1.03 -3.75 5.32
N ASP A 86 1.30 -3.64 6.60
CA ASP A 86 1.79 -2.45 7.27
C ASP A 86 3.16 -2.68 7.90
N CYS A 87 4.20 -2.10 7.34
CA CYS A 87 5.57 -2.21 7.86
C CYS A 87 5.81 -1.39 9.15
N GLY A 88 4.90 -0.47 9.49
CA GLY A 88 5.17 0.55 10.49
C GLY A 88 6.16 1.61 9.99
N GLU A 89 7.29 1.75 10.64
CA GLU A 89 8.34 2.71 10.31
C GLU A 89 9.46 2.07 9.44
N ASP A 90 10.21 2.89 8.74
CA ASP A 90 11.37 2.53 7.91
C ASP A 90 12.69 2.47 8.70
N LYS A 91 12.71 2.94 9.93
CA LYS A 91 13.87 2.92 10.83
C LYS A 91 13.66 1.93 11.98
N PRO A 92 14.75 1.38 12.57
CA PRO A 92 14.69 0.55 13.76
C PRO A 92 13.95 1.23 14.92
N ASP A 93 13.23 0.45 15.72
CA ASP A 93 12.40 0.97 16.82
C ASP A 93 13.24 1.69 17.89
N ASP A 94 14.54 1.29 18.07
CA ASP A 94 15.51 1.89 18.99
C ASP A 94 16.21 3.14 18.42
N THR A 95 15.79 3.65 17.27
CA THR A 95 16.38 4.86 16.69
C THR A 95 16.15 6.05 17.62
N PRO A 96 17.20 6.82 18.01
CA PRO A 96 17.09 7.86 19.03
C PRO A 96 16.02 8.92 18.77
N VAL A 97 15.68 9.20 17.52
CA VAL A 97 14.65 10.16 17.13
C VAL A 97 13.25 9.77 17.63
N TYR A 98 13.03 8.53 18.00
CA TYR A 98 11.74 8.04 18.48
C TYR A 98 11.63 7.98 20.01
N TYR A 99 12.71 8.29 20.73
CA TYR A 99 12.72 8.30 22.21
C TYR A 99 12.16 7.02 22.84
N ASP A 100 12.45 5.85 22.26
CA ASP A 100 11.92 4.53 22.66
C ASP A 100 10.38 4.41 22.65
N LEU A 101 9.68 5.25 21.88
CA LEU A 101 8.22 5.25 21.80
C LEU A 101 7.67 4.38 20.68
N ASN A 102 8.53 3.85 19.81
CA ASN A 102 8.12 2.95 18.72
C ASN A 102 8.35 1.50 19.11
N ASP A 103 7.38 0.64 18.80
CA ASP A 103 7.50 -0.82 18.85
C ASP A 103 6.67 -1.45 17.72
N PHE A 104 7.30 -1.64 16.56
CA PHE A 104 6.68 -2.30 15.41
C PHE A 104 7.12 -3.75 15.24
N SER A 105 8.00 -4.26 16.10
CA SER A 105 8.55 -5.61 15.97
C SER A 105 7.45 -6.67 16.06
N GLN A 106 6.50 -6.51 16.98
CA GLN A 106 5.38 -7.45 17.12
C GLN A 106 4.39 -7.33 15.97
N LEU A 107 4.06 -6.10 15.54
CA LEU A 107 3.22 -5.84 14.36
C LEU A 107 3.74 -6.57 13.11
N ARG A 108 5.07 -6.52 12.89
CA ARG A 108 5.71 -7.16 11.74
C ARG A 108 5.62 -8.70 11.82
N LYS A 109 5.82 -9.28 13.01
CA LYS A 109 5.71 -10.73 13.27
C LYS A 109 4.28 -11.23 13.12
N ASP A 110 3.29 -10.50 13.64
CA ASP A 110 1.88 -10.88 13.56
C ASP A 110 1.42 -10.98 12.11
N GLN A 111 1.96 -10.16 11.23
CA GLN A 111 1.62 -10.20 9.81
C GLN A 111 2.20 -11.42 9.08
N VAL A 112 3.27 -12.04 9.59
CA VAL A 112 3.71 -13.35 9.07
C VAL A 112 2.65 -14.42 9.34
N VAL A 113 2.07 -14.40 10.55
CA VAL A 113 0.98 -15.31 10.91
C VAL A 113 -0.27 -15.03 10.05
N PHE A 114 -0.64 -13.77 9.94
CA PHE A 114 -1.74 -13.33 9.09
C PHE A 114 -1.55 -13.78 7.63
N LEU A 115 -0.39 -13.54 7.02
CA LEU A 115 -0.10 -13.93 5.63
C LEU A 115 -0.25 -15.43 5.41
N LYS A 116 0.27 -16.25 6.31
CA LYS A 116 0.13 -17.72 6.22
C LYS A 116 -1.33 -18.16 6.30
N GLN A 117 -2.09 -17.57 7.22
CA GLN A 117 -3.53 -17.84 7.36
C GLN A 117 -4.31 -17.35 6.15
N GLU A 118 -4.01 -16.14 5.67
CA GLU A 118 -4.66 -15.55 4.50
C GLU A 118 -4.46 -16.41 3.25
N MET A 119 -3.22 -16.79 2.94
CA MET A 119 -2.93 -17.63 1.79
C MET A 119 -3.55 -19.03 1.89
N ALA A 120 -3.78 -19.53 3.10
CA ALA A 120 -4.51 -20.78 3.33
C ALA A 120 -6.04 -20.63 3.22
N SER A 121 -6.58 -19.42 3.27
CA SER A 121 -8.02 -19.13 3.32
C SER A 121 -8.74 -19.54 2.03
N LYS A 122 -10.04 -19.82 2.16
CA LYS A 122 -10.90 -20.07 0.99
C LYS A 122 -11.04 -18.84 0.10
N ALA A 123 -11.05 -17.65 0.69
CA ALA A 123 -11.17 -16.38 -0.04
C ALA A 123 -9.97 -16.19 -0.97
N PHE A 124 -8.76 -16.33 -0.43
CA PHE A 124 -7.53 -16.22 -1.20
C PHE A 124 -7.42 -17.27 -2.32
N LYS A 125 -7.71 -18.54 -2.00
CA LYS A 125 -7.62 -19.65 -2.96
C LYS A 125 -8.63 -19.55 -4.10
N LYS A 126 -9.85 -19.03 -3.83
CA LYS A 126 -10.90 -18.88 -4.84
C LYS A 126 -10.77 -17.61 -5.69
N ALA A 127 -9.99 -16.65 -5.24
CA ALA A 127 -9.80 -15.41 -5.97
C ALA A 127 -9.21 -15.65 -7.36
N LYS A 128 -9.71 -14.92 -8.35
CA LYS A 128 -9.20 -14.96 -9.73
C LYS A 128 -7.93 -14.13 -9.88
N LYS A 129 -7.85 -13.05 -9.14
CA LYS A 129 -6.69 -12.16 -9.05
C LYS A 129 -6.35 -11.87 -7.59
N ARG A 130 -5.07 -11.68 -7.30
CA ARG A 130 -4.54 -11.39 -5.97
C ARG A 130 -3.57 -10.25 -6.05
N ILE A 131 -3.88 -9.16 -5.36
CA ILE A 131 -3.09 -7.94 -5.34
C ILE A 131 -2.51 -7.80 -3.95
N LEU A 132 -1.20 -7.61 -3.86
CA LEU A 132 -0.50 -7.29 -2.63
C LEU A 132 -0.20 -5.79 -2.62
N ILE A 133 -0.51 -5.13 -1.51
CA ILE A 133 -0.23 -3.70 -1.34
C ILE A 133 0.49 -3.50 0.00
N HIS A 134 1.60 -2.81 -0.01
CA HIS A 134 2.26 -2.28 1.19
C HIS A 134 3.08 -1.05 0.82
N HIS A 135 3.21 -0.13 1.77
CA HIS A 135 3.84 1.17 1.49
C HIS A 135 5.34 1.03 1.21
N ILE A 136 6.11 0.52 2.16
CA ILE A 136 7.57 0.39 2.06
C ILE A 136 7.93 -0.85 1.24
N PRO A 137 8.65 -0.74 0.11
CA PRO A 137 8.95 -1.87 -0.75
C PRO A 137 9.82 -2.94 -0.08
N LEU A 138 9.53 -4.22 -0.36
CA LEU A 138 10.40 -5.36 -0.02
C LEU A 138 11.41 -5.67 -1.11
N TYR A 139 11.10 -5.30 -2.34
CA TYR A 139 11.92 -5.60 -3.53
C TYR A 139 12.38 -4.30 -4.17
N GLY A 140 13.66 -4.27 -4.57
CA GLY A 140 14.30 -3.05 -5.07
C GLY A 140 14.66 -2.03 -3.99
N TYR A 141 14.55 -2.40 -2.72
CA TYR A 141 14.92 -1.61 -1.56
C TYR A 141 15.37 -2.51 -0.40
N GLU A 142 16.59 -2.36 0.07
CA GLU A 142 17.16 -3.20 1.13
C GLU A 142 16.87 -2.66 2.55
N GLY A 143 16.40 -1.41 2.67
CA GLY A 143 16.11 -0.76 3.96
C GLY A 143 14.82 -1.22 4.64
N ASN A 144 14.01 -2.12 4.05
CA ASN A 144 12.79 -2.57 4.65
C ASN A 144 13.04 -3.55 5.80
N LEU A 145 12.63 -3.17 7.01
CA LEU A 145 12.81 -3.97 8.24
C LEU A 145 12.00 -5.28 8.27
N CYS A 146 11.11 -5.47 7.33
CA CYS A 146 10.34 -6.71 7.17
C CYS A 146 11.01 -7.73 6.24
N ASN A 147 12.15 -7.41 5.63
CA ASN A 147 12.79 -8.25 4.62
C ASN A 147 12.96 -9.70 5.10
N ASP A 148 13.61 -9.90 6.27
CA ASP A 148 13.90 -11.22 6.80
C ASP A 148 12.64 -11.98 7.26
N LEU A 149 11.58 -11.26 7.61
CA LEU A 149 10.32 -11.85 8.08
C LEU A 149 9.36 -12.19 6.95
N TRP A 150 9.21 -11.28 5.98
CA TRP A 150 8.13 -11.38 4.99
C TRP A 150 8.58 -11.97 3.65
N ARG A 151 9.80 -11.71 3.19
CA ARG A 151 10.31 -12.30 1.92
C ARG A 151 10.20 -13.82 1.88
N PRO A 152 10.59 -14.59 2.93
CA PRO A 152 10.48 -16.05 2.88
C PRO A 152 9.06 -16.57 2.64
N VAL A 153 8.05 -15.79 3.04
CA VAL A 153 6.63 -16.11 2.85
C VAL A 153 6.12 -15.61 1.50
N LEU A 154 6.59 -14.44 1.04
CA LEU A 154 6.05 -13.73 -0.10
C LEU A 154 6.74 -14.04 -1.43
N GLU A 155 8.03 -14.40 -1.44
CA GLU A 155 8.79 -14.60 -2.69
C GLU A 155 8.12 -15.57 -3.68
N LYS A 156 7.49 -16.62 -3.19
CA LYS A 156 6.80 -17.64 -4.00
C LYS A 156 5.28 -17.59 -3.87
N ALA A 157 4.75 -16.57 -3.20
CA ALA A 157 3.30 -16.44 -3.05
C ALA A 157 2.62 -16.18 -4.39
N PRO A 158 1.42 -16.71 -4.62
CA PRO A 158 0.74 -16.60 -5.92
C PRO A 158 -0.02 -15.28 -6.06
N PHE A 159 0.67 -14.16 -5.85
CA PHE A 159 0.13 -12.84 -6.19
C PHE A 159 0.26 -12.57 -7.70
N ASP A 160 -0.66 -11.77 -8.24
CA ASP A 160 -0.60 -11.31 -9.63
C ASP A 160 0.26 -10.05 -9.75
N ILE A 161 0.31 -9.23 -8.68
CA ILE A 161 1.12 -8.01 -8.61
C ILE A 161 1.31 -7.57 -7.16
N CYS A 162 2.42 -6.86 -6.91
CA CYS A 162 2.66 -6.08 -5.70
C CYS A 162 2.78 -4.59 -6.01
N LEU A 163 2.11 -3.75 -5.23
CA LEU A 163 2.12 -2.30 -5.36
C LEU A 163 2.75 -1.66 -4.11
N ASN A 164 3.71 -0.81 -4.34
CA ASN A 164 4.45 -0.09 -3.30
C ASN A 164 4.52 1.42 -3.58
N ALA A 165 5.03 2.18 -2.60
CA ALA A 165 5.31 3.61 -2.69
C ALA A 165 6.66 3.95 -2.01
N HIS A 166 6.71 4.93 -1.09
CA HIS A 166 7.83 5.26 -0.18
C HIS A 166 9.08 5.86 -0.82
N LEU A 167 9.58 5.29 -1.92
CA LEU A 167 10.87 5.70 -2.50
C LEU A 167 10.80 6.99 -3.32
N HIS A 168 9.64 7.57 -3.50
CA HIS A 168 9.40 8.78 -4.29
C HIS A 168 9.98 8.72 -5.73
N LYS A 169 10.18 7.50 -6.23
CA LYS A 169 10.71 7.24 -7.56
C LYS A 169 10.02 6.02 -8.16
N TYR A 170 9.43 6.24 -9.33
CA TYR A 170 8.82 5.15 -10.07
C TYR A 170 9.83 4.06 -10.42
N ALA A 171 9.44 2.80 -10.19
CA ALA A 171 10.19 1.64 -10.63
C ALA A 171 9.23 0.48 -10.96
N TYR A 172 9.60 -0.31 -11.97
CA TYR A 172 8.93 -1.55 -12.32
C TYR A 172 9.92 -2.72 -12.34
N TYR A 173 9.58 -3.75 -11.62
CA TYR A 173 10.32 -5.00 -11.57
C TYR A 173 9.44 -6.11 -12.15
N PRO A 174 9.77 -6.66 -13.34
CA PRO A 174 9.01 -7.75 -13.95
C PRO A 174 9.07 -9.02 -13.11
N LYS A 175 8.08 -9.88 -13.29
CA LYS A 175 8.03 -11.21 -12.67
C LYS A 175 9.35 -11.97 -12.87
N GLY A 176 9.88 -12.54 -11.79
CA GLY A 176 11.15 -13.27 -11.76
C GLY A 176 12.38 -12.41 -11.51
N SER A 177 12.26 -11.07 -11.60
CA SER A 177 13.30 -10.17 -11.11
C SER A 177 13.28 -10.09 -9.57
N GLN A 178 14.37 -9.62 -8.98
CA GLN A 178 14.49 -9.47 -7.51
C GLN A 178 14.12 -10.76 -6.72
N LYS A 179 14.22 -11.95 -7.33
CA LYS A 179 13.79 -13.24 -6.78
C LYS A 179 12.29 -13.31 -6.42
N CYS A 180 11.46 -12.46 -6.98
CA CYS A 180 10.03 -12.36 -6.72
C CYS A 180 9.22 -13.08 -7.82
N SER A 181 8.23 -13.90 -7.44
CA SER A 181 7.42 -14.69 -8.38
C SER A 181 6.30 -13.89 -9.06
N TYR A 182 6.14 -12.62 -8.76
CA TYR A 182 5.15 -11.70 -9.34
C TYR A 182 5.81 -10.35 -9.67
N PRO A 183 5.21 -9.54 -10.54
CA PRO A 183 5.71 -8.20 -10.82
C PRO A 183 5.51 -7.27 -9.63
N VAL A 184 6.40 -6.29 -9.50
CA VAL A 184 6.37 -5.27 -8.45
C VAL A 184 6.42 -3.89 -9.09
N ILE A 185 5.53 -2.99 -8.65
CA ILE A 185 5.53 -1.58 -9.04
C ILE A 185 5.73 -0.73 -7.79
N ILE A 186 6.67 0.19 -7.86
CA ILE A 186 6.86 1.25 -6.87
C ILE A 186 6.34 2.52 -7.52
N GLY A 187 5.38 3.18 -6.87
CA GLY A 187 4.84 4.46 -7.30
C GLY A 187 5.87 5.59 -7.20
N GLY A 188 5.60 6.65 -7.92
CA GLY A 188 6.44 7.86 -7.92
C GLY A 188 6.28 8.70 -6.67
N GLY A 189 6.86 9.90 -6.70
CA GLY A 189 6.95 10.78 -5.55
C GLY A 189 5.76 11.74 -5.38
N ASN A 190 5.92 12.62 -4.43
CA ASN A 190 4.92 13.60 -4.00
C ASN A 190 4.97 14.93 -4.79
N SER A 191 5.91 15.09 -5.71
CA SER A 191 5.95 16.24 -6.61
C SER A 191 5.21 15.96 -7.91
N LEU A 192 4.65 16.97 -8.55
CA LEU A 192 4.02 16.84 -9.87
C LEU A 192 4.95 16.27 -10.94
N LYS A 193 6.27 16.44 -10.76
CA LYS A 193 7.27 15.89 -11.67
C LYS A 193 7.40 14.38 -11.55
N ASP A 194 7.26 13.86 -10.34
CA ASP A 194 7.56 12.47 -10.00
C ASP A 194 6.29 11.64 -9.71
N ALA A 195 5.14 12.31 -9.55
CA ALA A 195 3.88 11.65 -9.19
C ALA A 195 3.42 10.66 -10.27
N THR A 196 2.87 9.54 -9.83
CA THR A 196 2.30 8.53 -10.73
C THR A 196 0.91 8.09 -10.27
N VAL A 197 0.13 7.64 -11.24
CA VAL A 197 -1.15 6.96 -11.02
C VAL A 197 -1.02 5.54 -11.58
N ILE A 198 -1.31 4.55 -10.76
CA ILE A 198 -1.33 3.14 -11.15
C ILE A 198 -2.80 2.76 -11.37
N ILE A 199 -3.14 2.33 -12.57
CA ILE A 199 -4.47 1.90 -12.94
C ILE A 199 -4.45 0.38 -13.10
N LEU A 200 -5.31 -0.31 -12.36
CA LEU A 200 -5.53 -1.74 -12.49
C LEU A 200 -6.91 -1.96 -13.11
N GLU A 201 -6.95 -2.54 -14.27
CA GLU A 201 -8.19 -2.90 -14.94
C GLU A 201 -8.32 -4.43 -15.01
N LYS A 202 -9.34 -4.96 -14.35
CA LYS A 202 -9.65 -6.39 -14.43
C LYS A 202 -10.82 -6.63 -15.39
N LYS A 203 -10.56 -7.36 -16.48
CA LYS A 203 -11.59 -7.84 -17.41
C LYS A 203 -11.57 -9.36 -17.45
N LYS A 204 -12.63 -9.99 -16.98
CA LYS A 204 -12.72 -11.47 -16.87
C LYS A 204 -11.55 -12.01 -16.03
N ASN A 205 -10.62 -12.73 -16.65
CA ASN A 205 -9.43 -13.32 -16.00
C ASN A 205 -8.14 -12.55 -16.29
N GLU A 206 -8.19 -11.46 -17.03
CA GLU A 206 -7.04 -10.63 -17.35
C GLU A 206 -6.93 -9.48 -16.34
N LEU A 207 -5.72 -9.12 -15.99
CA LEU A 207 -5.40 -7.94 -15.21
C LEU A 207 -4.48 -7.08 -16.07
N LYS A 208 -4.98 -5.95 -16.54
CA LYS A 208 -4.20 -4.94 -17.23
C LYS A 208 -3.71 -3.92 -16.23
N ILE A 209 -2.47 -3.49 -16.41
CA ILE A 209 -1.82 -2.56 -15.50
C ILE A 209 -1.25 -1.43 -16.32
N LYS A 210 -1.66 -0.22 -16.02
CA LYS A 210 -1.15 0.99 -16.63
C LYS A 210 -0.62 1.94 -15.59
N VAL A 211 0.54 2.50 -15.84
CA VAL A 211 1.12 3.56 -14.98
C VAL A 211 1.23 4.83 -15.80
N LEU A 212 0.68 5.91 -15.26
CA LEU A 212 0.74 7.23 -15.86
C LEU A 212 1.56 8.17 -14.96
N ASN A 213 2.29 9.11 -15.56
CA ASN A 213 2.85 10.25 -14.83
C ASN A 213 1.78 11.35 -14.65
N ALA A 214 2.14 12.44 -13.98
CA ALA A 214 1.22 13.55 -13.73
C ALA A 214 0.80 14.31 -15.01
N GLN A 215 1.54 14.16 -16.12
CA GLN A 215 1.22 14.72 -17.42
C GLN A 215 0.27 13.83 -18.23
N GLY A 216 -0.03 12.62 -17.72
CA GLY A 216 -0.87 11.63 -18.39
C GLY A 216 -0.12 10.75 -19.39
N GLU A 217 1.21 10.85 -19.43
CA GLU A 217 2.04 9.99 -20.26
C GLU A 217 2.15 8.59 -19.68
N THR A 218 2.11 7.57 -20.54
CA THR A 218 2.18 6.17 -20.14
C THR A 218 3.63 5.77 -19.86
N LEU A 219 3.90 5.35 -18.62
CA LEU A 219 5.20 4.81 -18.20
C LEU A 219 5.25 3.28 -18.28
N LEU A 220 4.09 2.62 -18.14
CA LEU A 220 3.93 1.16 -18.24
C LEU A 220 2.53 0.86 -18.78
N ASP A 221 2.43 -0.19 -19.63
CA ASP A 221 1.16 -0.77 -20.09
C ASP A 221 1.38 -2.28 -20.32
N ILE A 222 0.82 -3.12 -19.43
CA ILE A 222 0.97 -4.59 -19.44
C ILE A 222 -0.31 -5.31 -19.04
#